data_62110a61c3fdc792c8b3cf5f0a289271
#
_entry.id   62110a61c3fdc792c8b3cf5f0a289271
#
_cell.length_a   1.000
_cell.length_b   1.000
_cell.length_c   1.000
_cell.angle_alpha   90.00
_cell.angle_beta   90.00
_cell.angle_gamma   90.00
#
_symmetry.space_group_name_H-M   'P 1'
#
loop_
_entity.id
_entity.type
_entity.pdbx_description
1 polymer ?
#
loop_
_entity_poly.entity_id
_entity_poly.type
_entity_poly.pdbx_seq_one_letter_code
_entity_poly.pdbx_strand_id
1 'polypeptide(L)'
;MYVGLDFPAKESHWEGYRKICNYLPTITGFKNVVVIRREENMGATRNARDLLDIVHQKFDRYIFSEDDNEFSPNFLDYINTGLNKYKDNPEVIAICGYTELGYNYSCMKTYPFN
;
A
#
# COMPACT_ATOMS: atom_id res chain seq x y z
N MET A 1 -4.20 9.52 -0.46
CA MET A 1 -3.49 8.38 -1.06
C MET A 1 -2.30 8.89 -1.86
N TYR A 2 -1.16 8.21 -1.84
CA TYR A 2 0.01 8.46 -2.68
C TYR A 2 0.18 7.29 -3.64
N VAL A 3 0.45 7.55 -4.91
CA VAL A 3 0.64 6.55 -5.96
C VAL A 3 1.98 6.79 -6.64
N GLY A 4 2.90 5.83 -6.58
CA GLY A 4 4.14 5.84 -7.34
C GLY A 4 3.96 5.17 -8.69
N LEU A 5 3.74 5.95 -9.74
CA LEU A 5 3.56 5.43 -11.09
C LEU A 5 4.91 5.38 -11.81
N ASP A 6 5.42 4.17 -11.99
CA ASP A 6 6.70 3.95 -12.68
C ASP A 6 6.60 4.21 -14.19
N PHE A 7 7.71 4.52 -14.81
CA PHE A 7 7.79 4.77 -16.24
C PHE A 7 7.83 3.45 -17.04
N PRO A 8 7.23 3.39 -18.23
CA PRO A 8 7.28 2.19 -19.07
C PRO A 8 8.71 1.74 -19.39
N ALA A 9 9.06 0.50 -19.05
CA ALA A 9 10.40 -0.05 -19.32
C ALA A 9 10.62 -0.46 -20.78
N LYS A 10 9.52 -0.65 -21.53
CA LYS A 10 9.56 -1.09 -22.96
C LYS A 10 8.29 -0.67 -23.69
N GLU A 11 8.32 -0.73 -25.03
CA GLU A 11 7.23 -0.27 -25.87
C GLU A 11 5.89 -0.95 -25.55
N SER A 12 5.89 -2.25 -25.26
CA SER A 12 4.68 -3.00 -24.94
C SER A 12 3.97 -2.54 -23.66
N HIS A 13 4.62 -1.74 -22.79
CA HIS A 13 4.01 -1.23 -21.56
C HIS A 13 3.19 0.06 -21.76
N TRP A 14 3.38 0.76 -22.87
CA TRP A 14 2.76 2.08 -23.07
C TRP A 14 1.25 2.06 -23.09
N GLU A 15 0.64 1.02 -23.66
CA GLU A 15 -0.83 0.92 -23.68
C GLU A 15 -1.39 0.81 -22.25
N GLY A 16 -0.81 -0.08 -21.43
CA GLY A 16 -1.18 -0.23 -20.01
C GLY A 16 -0.95 1.06 -19.22
N TYR A 17 0.21 1.69 -19.43
CA TYR A 17 0.52 2.95 -18.76
C TYR A 17 -0.50 4.06 -19.06
N ARG A 18 -0.91 4.21 -20.33
CA ARG A 18 -1.95 5.19 -20.69
C ARG A 18 -3.30 4.86 -20.03
N LYS A 19 -3.67 3.57 -19.95
CA LYS A 19 -4.90 3.14 -19.26
C LYS A 19 -4.85 3.51 -17.77
N ILE A 20 -3.71 3.28 -17.11
CA ILE A 20 -3.51 3.67 -15.71
C ILE A 20 -3.58 5.20 -15.56
N CYS A 21 -2.91 5.96 -16.43
CA CYS A 21 -2.97 7.43 -16.40
C CYS A 21 -4.40 7.98 -16.53
N ASN A 22 -5.24 7.33 -17.32
CA ASN A 22 -6.66 7.70 -17.48
C ASN A 22 -7.52 7.25 -16.30
N TYR A 23 -7.16 6.17 -15.63
CA TYR A 23 -7.89 5.65 -14.47
C TYR A 23 -7.60 6.45 -13.18
N LEU A 24 -6.35 6.82 -12.93
CA LEU A 24 -5.95 7.48 -11.68
C LEU A 24 -6.79 8.71 -11.30
N PRO A 25 -7.20 9.60 -12.22
CA PRO A 25 -8.07 10.73 -11.89
C PRO A 25 -9.50 10.34 -11.50
N THR A 26 -9.92 9.09 -11.78
CA THR A 26 -11.28 8.60 -11.44
C THR A 26 -11.36 8.03 -10.02
N ILE A 27 -10.21 7.88 -9.33
CA ILE A 27 -10.17 7.32 -7.99
C ILE A 27 -10.82 8.30 -7.01
N THR A 28 -11.82 7.80 -6.29
CA THR A 28 -12.58 8.54 -5.26
C THR A 28 -12.46 7.88 -3.89
N GLY A 29 -13.06 8.49 -2.86
CA GLY A 29 -13.04 7.95 -1.49
C GLY A 29 -11.83 8.37 -0.65
N PHE A 30 -10.87 9.10 -1.23
CA PHE A 30 -9.71 9.67 -0.54
C PHE A 30 -9.78 11.19 -0.51
N LYS A 31 -9.38 11.79 0.62
CA LYS A 31 -9.30 13.24 0.74
C LYS A 31 -8.42 13.87 -0.34
N ASN A 32 -7.29 13.23 -0.64
CA ASN A 32 -6.37 13.63 -1.71
C ASN A 32 -5.78 12.38 -2.37
N VAL A 33 -5.60 12.43 -3.69
CA VAL A 33 -4.83 11.46 -4.47
C VAL A 33 -3.64 12.20 -5.09
N VAL A 34 -2.44 11.82 -4.67
CA VAL A 34 -1.18 12.40 -5.16
C VAL A 34 -0.47 11.36 -6.01
N VAL A 35 -0.28 11.65 -7.29
CA VAL A 35 0.39 10.75 -8.23
C VAL A 35 1.81 11.25 -8.48
N ILE A 36 2.79 10.44 -8.12
CA ILE A 36 4.22 10.66 -8.40
C ILE A 36 4.55 9.90 -9.68
N ARG A 37 4.59 10.60 -10.80
CA ARG A 37 4.97 10.02 -12.09
C ARG A 37 6.47 10.07 -12.25
N ARG A 38 7.07 8.93 -12.61
CA ARG A 38 8.51 8.84 -12.87
C ARG A 38 8.83 9.27 -14.30
N GLU A 39 9.98 9.87 -14.50
CA GLU A 39 10.48 10.27 -15.81
C GLU A 39 11.30 9.17 -16.48
N GLU A 40 11.76 8.20 -15.71
CA GLU A 40 12.46 7.00 -16.15
C GLU A 40 11.93 5.76 -15.42
N ASN A 41 12.16 4.57 -15.98
CA ASN A 41 11.82 3.31 -15.30
C ASN A 41 12.76 3.07 -14.11
N MET A 42 12.21 3.08 -12.92
CA MET A 42 12.94 2.86 -11.68
C MET A 42 12.91 1.39 -11.24
N GLY A 43 11.97 0.61 -11.75
CA GLY A 43 11.69 -0.74 -11.27
C GLY A 43 10.98 -0.74 -9.93
N ALA A 44 10.34 -1.86 -9.58
CA ALA A 44 9.46 -1.97 -8.41
C ALA A 44 10.12 -1.53 -7.10
N THR A 45 11.31 -2.06 -6.81
CA THR A 45 12.00 -1.81 -5.52
C THR A 45 12.40 -0.34 -5.34
N ARG A 46 13.00 0.28 -6.37
CA ARG A 46 13.45 1.67 -6.28
C ARG A 46 12.25 2.63 -6.25
N ASN A 47 11.24 2.37 -7.08
CA ASN A 47 10.01 3.17 -7.09
C ASN A 47 9.27 3.12 -5.75
N ALA A 48 9.13 1.93 -5.16
CA ALA A 48 8.52 1.76 -3.84
C ALA A 48 9.30 2.48 -2.74
N ARG A 49 10.63 2.31 -2.70
CA ARG A 49 11.48 2.96 -1.68
C ARG A 49 11.40 4.48 -1.75
N ASP A 50 11.53 5.04 -2.94
CA ASP A 50 11.45 6.49 -3.13
C ASP A 50 10.06 7.05 -2.77
N LEU A 51 8.99 6.31 -3.10
CA LEU A 51 7.64 6.68 -2.66
C LEU A 51 7.51 6.68 -1.14
N LEU A 52 8.06 5.66 -0.46
CA LEU A 52 8.06 5.57 0.99
C LEU A 52 8.84 6.72 1.64
N ASP A 53 9.99 7.10 1.08
CA ASP A 53 10.79 8.23 1.57
C ASP A 53 10.00 9.55 1.49
N ILE A 54 9.25 9.76 0.41
CA ILE A 54 8.37 10.93 0.26
C ILE A 54 7.23 10.92 1.31
N VAL A 55 6.66 9.76 1.58
CA VAL A 55 5.56 9.60 2.54
C VAL A 55 6.06 9.76 3.98
N HIS A 56 7.21 9.17 4.33
CA HIS A 56 7.85 9.29 5.64
C HIS A 56 8.14 10.73 6.06
N GLN A 57 8.44 11.62 5.12
CA GLN A 57 8.65 13.04 5.42
C GLN A 57 7.37 13.77 5.89
N LYS A 58 6.20 13.16 5.70
CA LYS A 58 4.90 13.78 5.96
C LYS A 58 4.07 13.03 7.01
N PHE A 59 4.31 11.73 7.16
CA PHE A 59 3.49 10.87 7.99
C PHE A 59 4.37 9.90 8.79
N ASP A 60 4.09 9.77 10.06
CA ASP A 60 4.73 8.81 10.97
C ASP A 60 4.18 7.38 10.80
N ARG A 61 2.98 7.26 10.23
CA ARG A 61 2.28 5.99 9.97
C ARG A 61 1.58 6.03 8.63
N TYR A 62 1.61 4.92 7.91
CA TYR A 62 0.97 4.75 6.62
C TYR A 62 0.66 3.29 6.35
N ILE A 63 -0.21 3.04 5.40
CA ILE A 63 -0.47 1.71 4.83
C ILE A 63 0.24 1.65 3.49
N PHE A 64 1.12 0.66 3.33
CA PHE A 64 1.78 0.37 2.04
C PHE A 64 1.12 -0.84 1.39
N SER A 65 0.89 -0.76 0.10
CA SER A 65 0.42 -1.88 -0.72
C SER A 65 0.94 -1.77 -2.15
N GLU A 66 1.11 -2.91 -2.79
CA GLU A 66 1.31 -3.01 -4.23
C GLU A 66 -0.05 -3.09 -4.95
N ASP A 67 -0.05 -2.91 -6.27
CA ASP A 67 -1.26 -2.79 -7.10
C ASP A 67 -1.92 -4.13 -7.41
N ASP A 68 -1.24 -5.24 -7.16
CA ASP A 68 -1.72 -6.61 -7.34
C ASP A 68 -2.37 -7.22 -6.09
N ASN A 69 -2.52 -6.45 -5.01
CA ASN A 69 -3.17 -6.91 -3.79
C ASN A 69 -4.69 -6.73 -3.84
N GLU A 70 -5.41 -7.78 -3.47
CA GLU A 70 -6.84 -7.72 -3.18
C GLU A 70 -7.08 -7.64 -1.67
N PHE A 71 -7.99 -6.74 -1.28
CA PHE A 71 -8.28 -6.50 0.13
C PHE A 71 -9.65 -7.04 0.53
N SER A 72 -9.72 -7.64 1.72
CA SER A 72 -11.01 -7.97 2.33
C SER A 72 -11.78 -6.70 2.69
N PRO A 73 -13.13 -6.74 2.76
CA PRO A 73 -13.95 -5.57 3.10
C PRO A 73 -13.59 -4.91 4.44
N ASN A 74 -13.07 -5.67 5.39
CA ASN A 74 -12.69 -5.21 6.73
C ASN A 74 -11.19 -4.90 6.88
N PHE A 75 -10.42 -4.92 5.78
CA PHE A 75 -8.97 -4.71 5.80
C PHE A 75 -8.58 -3.38 6.48
N LEU A 76 -9.23 -2.27 6.11
CA LEU A 76 -8.91 -0.96 6.68
C LEU A 76 -9.24 -0.87 8.17
N ASP A 77 -10.34 -1.48 8.61
CA ASP A 77 -10.70 -1.52 10.04
C ASP A 77 -9.67 -2.32 10.83
N TYR A 78 -9.24 -3.46 10.31
CA TYR A 78 -8.20 -4.28 10.91
C TYR A 78 -6.88 -3.52 11.06
N ILE A 79 -6.36 -2.95 9.97
CA ILE A 79 -5.07 -2.22 9.98
C ILE A 79 -5.14 -1.00 10.89
N ASN A 80 -6.21 -0.19 10.80
CA ASN A 80 -6.36 1.00 11.63
C ASN A 80 -6.48 0.65 13.13
N THR A 81 -7.19 -0.44 13.45
CA THR A 81 -7.28 -0.94 14.84
C THR A 81 -5.91 -1.34 15.36
N GLY A 82 -5.14 -2.10 14.56
CA GLY A 82 -3.78 -2.49 14.91
C GLY A 82 -2.85 -1.29 15.10
N LEU A 83 -2.85 -0.35 14.16
CA LEU A 83 -2.04 0.87 14.22
C LEU A 83 -2.38 1.71 15.46
N ASN A 84 -3.65 1.82 15.82
CA ASN A 84 -4.07 2.55 17.02
C ASN A 84 -3.69 1.82 18.30
N LYS A 85 -3.88 0.49 18.34
CA LYS A 85 -3.56 -0.34 19.52
C LYS A 85 -2.08 -0.29 19.88
N TYR A 86 -1.22 -0.32 18.87
CA TYR A 86 0.23 -0.43 19.06
C TYR A 86 0.98 0.88 18.82
N LYS A 87 0.28 2.01 18.68
CA LYS A 87 0.88 3.31 18.34
C LYS A 87 2.02 3.77 19.26
N ASP A 88 1.98 3.38 20.53
CA ASP A 88 2.96 3.77 21.56
C ASP A 88 3.89 2.60 21.95
N ASN A 89 3.84 1.48 21.23
CA ASN A 89 4.70 0.32 21.48
C ASN A 89 5.89 0.31 20.50
N PRO A 90 7.11 0.64 20.96
CA PRO A 90 8.30 0.73 20.10
C PRO A 90 8.78 -0.65 19.58
N GLU A 91 8.28 -1.76 20.12
CA GLU A 91 8.63 -3.10 19.66
C GLU A 91 7.80 -3.52 18.44
N VAL A 92 6.69 -2.81 18.13
CA VAL A 92 5.82 -3.11 17.00
C VAL A 92 6.11 -2.14 15.86
N ILE A 93 6.82 -2.63 14.86
CA ILE A 93 7.24 -1.83 13.70
C ILE A 93 6.23 -1.87 12.54
N ALA A 94 5.38 -2.91 12.47
CA ALA A 94 4.40 -3.06 11.39
C ALA A 94 3.22 -3.94 11.81
N ILE A 95 2.07 -3.71 11.16
CA ILE A 95 0.89 -4.58 11.19
C ILE A 95 0.72 -5.15 9.78
N CYS A 96 0.80 -6.48 9.62
CA CYS A 96 0.63 -7.14 8.34
C CYS A 96 -0.83 -7.53 8.11
N GLY A 97 -1.35 -7.20 6.94
CA GLY A 97 -2.69 -7.61 6.49
C GLY A 97 -2.72 -8.93 5.71
N TYR A 98 -1.56 -9.58 5.55
CA TYR A 98 -1.40 -10.83 4.78
C TYR A 98 -1.11 -12.01 5.69
N THR A 99 -1.67 -13.16 5.35
CA THR A 99 -1.31 -14.47 5.91
C THR A 99 -1.19 -15.50 4.79
N GLU A 100 -0.18 -16.36 4.84
CA GLU A 100 -0.06 -17.45 3.86
C GLU A 100 -1.24 -18.42 3.97
N LEU A 101 -1.82 -18.75 2.80
CA LEU A 101 -2.82 -19.81 2.70
C LEU A 101 -2.15 -21.16 3.04
N GLY A 102 -2.48 -21.72 4.18
CA GLY A 102 -1.93 -23.01 4.64
C GLY A 102 -1.71 -23.08 6.15
N TYR A 103 -1.69 -21.98 6.85
CA TYR A 103 -1.83 -22.01 8.29
C TYR A 103 -3.28 -22.31 8.65
N ASN A 104 -3.51 -23.49 9.29
CA ASN A 104 -4.80 -23.84 9.83
C ASN A 104 -5.30 -22.69 10.72
N TYR A 105 -6.39 -22.05 10.34
CA TYR A 105 -7.07 -21.00 11.13
C TYR A 105 -7.39 -21.44 12.57
N SER A 106 -7.43 -22.76 12.83
CA SER A 106 -7.60 -23.34 14.17
C SER A 106 -6.44 -23.06 15.13
N CYS A 107 -5.26 -22.65 14.62
CA CYS A 107 -4.11 -22.25 15.46
C CYS A 107 -4.00 -20.74 15.68
N MET A 108 -4.74 -19.94 14.93
CA MET A 108 -4.88 -18.53 15.24
C MET A 108 -5.82 -18.41 16.44
N LYS A 109 -5.26 -18.40 17.64
CA LYS A 109 -5.95 -17.73 18.74
C LYS A 109 -6.15 -16.29 18.28
N THR A 110 -7.35 -16.00 17.78
CA THR A 110 -7.82 -14.64 17.67
C THR A 110 -7.73 -14.06 19.06
N TYR A 111 -6.67 -13.33 19.35
CA TYR A 111 -6.70 -12.45 20.49
C TYR A 111 -7.77 -11.43 20.17
N PRO A 112 -8.91 -11.46 20.88
CA PRO A 112 -9.93 -10.44 20.64
C PRO A 112 -9.24 -9.11 20.87
N PHE A 113 -9.33 -8.24 19.90
CA PHE A 113 -9.00 -6.85 20.09
C PHE A 113 -10.08 -6.29 21.06
N ASN A 114 -9.79 -6.38 22.36
CA ASN A 114 -10.58 -5.71 23.40
C ASN A 114 -10.11 -4.28 23.55
#